data_22bc45d4ac2ac035f678fef0a1f0c6a2
#
_entry.id   22bc45d4ac2ac035f678fef0a1f0c6a2
#
_cell.length_a   1.000
_cell.length_b   1.000
_cell.length_c   1.000
_cell.angle_alpha   90.00
_cell.angle_beta   90.00
_cell.angle_gamma   90.00
#
_symmetry.space_group_name_H-M   'P 1'
#
loop_
_entity.id
_entity.type
_entity.pdbx_description
1 polymer ?
#
loop_
_entity_poly.entity_id
_entity_poly.type
_entity_poly.pdbx_seq_one_letter_code
_entity_poly.pdbx_strand_id
1 'polypeptide(L)'
;MPARQKEGTLSMPQTIEYEEKHFIIVNDIENSLFYFFDFDVRSTEKNMEFEHLHSYYEIHILLSPMATHFIEGIPYRIRTNDFVLLEPSRLHKSFYPSETPSKRLVITFMYRDDGYGFKDTYENLLTPFHEPVPIFRFPEAQQEVLVRILNEIVALSHQAGSQEMTGAYELMVHSLFTQFLYYLKDFQDCNIYKTENPEDRLSERIYTVANYIHTHYMVKLTLEELAKSIYMDPFYLSHQFKEVTGYTITQYIHLVRIRNCQFLLLNTEDKITDISSACGFTSFSQFNRVFHKFCNESPSEYRKSQSTGRLLTERPKILHN
;
A
#
# COMPACT_ATOMS: atom_id res chain seq x y z
N MET A 1 -53.37 -18.27 -22.92
CA MET A 1 -52.86 -17.74 -21.65
C MET A 1 -51.39 -17.39 -21.87
N PRO A 2 -50.97 -16.14 -21.86
CA PRO A 2 -49.58 -15.79 -22.07
C PRO A 2 -48.79 -15.97 -20.76
N ALA A 3 -47.60 -16.56 -20.89
CA ALA A 3 -46.63 -16.76 -19.81
C ALA A 3 -46.16 -15.40 -19.23
N ARG A 4 -46.31 -15.21 -17.94
CA ARG A 4 -45.70 -14.11 -17.21
C ARG A 4 -44.19 -14.27 -17.26
N GLN A 5 -43.53 -13.38 -17.97
CA GLN A 5 -42.12 -13.11 -17.77
C GLN A 5 -41.90 -12.65 -16.32
N LYS A 6 -41.09 -13.39 -15.58
CA LYS A 6 -40.56 -12.93 -14.29
C LYS A 6 -39.61 -11.77 -14.60
N GLU A 7 -40.02 -10.56 -14.25
CA GLU A 7 -39.10 -9.45 -14.10
C GLU A 7 -38.01 -9.86 -13.12
N GLY A 8 -36.79 -9.98 -13.65
CA GLY A 8 -35.62 -10.14 -12.82
C GLY A 8 -35.46 -8.84 -12.00
N THR A 9 -35.62 -8.93 -10.71
CA THR A 9 -35.17 -7.90 -9.79
C THR A 9 -33.68 -7.72 -10.02
N LEU A 10 -33.30 -6.61 -10.64
CA LEU A 10 -31.91 -6.15 -10.62
C LEU A 10 -31.55 -5.96 -9.14
N SER A 11 -30.79 -6.90 -8.59
CA SER A 11 -30.17 -6.71 -7.28
C SER A 11 -29.20 -5.54 -7.42
N MET A 12 -29.32 -4.56 -6.55
CA MET A 12 -28.30 -3.51 -6.44
C MET A 12 -26.95 -4.19 -6.20
N PRO A 13 -25.86 -3.71 -6.84
CA PRO A 13 -24.55 -4.30 -6.64
C PRO A 13 -24.20 -4.27 -5.15
N GLN A 14 -23.70 -5.38 -4.63
CA GLN A 14 -23.25 -5.45 -3.25
C GLN A 14 -22.13 -4.46 -3.05
N THR A 15 -22.27 -3.62 -2.05
CA THR A 15 -21.24 -2.66 -1.63
C THR A 15 -20.66 -3.10 -0.29
N ILE A 16 -19.42 -2.73 -0.04
CA ILE A 16 -18.84 -2.88 1.29
C ILE A 16 -19.55 -1.88 2.20
N GLU A 17 -20.16 -2.38 3.28
CA GLU A 17 -20.81 -1.53 4.26
C GLU A 17 -19.76 -0.73 5.02
N TYR A 18 -19.87 0.60 4.97
CA TYR A 18 -18.96 1.48 5.68
C TYR A 18 -19.28 1.49 7.18
N GLU A 19 -18.25 1.32 8.00
CA GLU A 19 -18.33 1.44 9.44
C GLU A 19 -17.33 2.49 9.95
N GLU A 20 -17.73 3.28 10.98
CA GLU A 20 -16.82 4.23 11.63
C GLU A 20 -15.95 3.53 12.68
N LYS A 21 -15.31 2.43 12.30
CA LYS A 21 -14.50 1.64 13.22
C LYS A 21 -13.29 1.06 12.53
N HIS A 22 -12.24 0.90 13.31
CA HIS A 22 -11.14 0.02 12.97
C HIS A 22 -11.16 -1.18 13.91
N PHE A 23 -10.84 -2.34 13.41
CA PHE A 23 -10.75 -3.55 14.23
C PHE A 23 -9.54 -4.38 13.85
N ILE A 24 -8.89 -4.87 14.88
CA ILE A 24 -7.89 -5.93 14.76
C ILE A 24 -8.69 -7.23 14.73
N ILE A 25 -8.64 -7.94 13.60
CA ILE A 25 -9.39 -9.18 13.44
C ILE A 25 -8.57 -10.37 13.95
N VAL A 26 -7.28 -10.38 13.63
CA VAL A 26 -6.31 -11.36 14.16
C VAL A 26 -5.04 -10.61 14.51
N ASN A 27 -4.46 -10.90 15.64
CA ASN A 27 -3.22 -10.28 16.12
C ASN A 27 -2.29 -11.36 16.71
N ASP A 28 -1.88 -12.29 15.88
CA ASP A 28 -0.86 -13.28 16.21
C ASP A 28 0.47 -12.91 15.56
N ILE A 29 1.10 -11.88 16.11
CA ILE A 29 2.35 -11.32 15.60
C ILE A 29 3.50 -12.33 15.77
N GLU A 30 3.49 -13.15 16.82
CA GLU A 30 4.53 -14.14 17.07
C GLU A 30 4.56 -15.20 15.98
N ASN A 31 3.41 -15.59 15.46
CA ASN A 31 3.27 -16.51 14.33
C ASN A 31 3.13 -15.79 12.98
N SER A 32 3.35 -14.47 12.96
CA SER A 32 3.32 -13.67 11.72
C SER A 32 1.97 -13.64 11.01
N LEU A 33 0.90 -13.80 11.77
CA LEU A 33 -0.46 -13.69 11.29
C LEU A 33 -1.09 -12.41 11.85
N PHE A 34 -1.43 -11.49 10.97
CA PHE A 34 -2.00 -10.21 11.36
C PHE A 34 -2.98 -9.73 10.30
N TYR A 35 -4.18 -9.34 10.73
CA TYR A 35 -5.19 -8.71 9.89
C TYR A 35 -5.79 -7.51 10.62
N PHE A 36 -5.66 -6.34 10.03
CA PHE A 36 -6.22 -5.10 10.54
C PHE A 36 -7.08 -4.44 9.46
N PHE A 37 -8.33 -4.15 9.79
CA PHE A 37 -9.30 -3.49 8.93
C PHE A 37 -9.57 -2.10 9.48
N ASP A 38 -9.33 -1.08 8.68
CA ASP A 38 -9.50 0.33 9.05
C ASP A 38 -10.48 1.02 8.09
N PHE A 39 -11.69 1.24 8.56
CA PHE A 39 -12.63 2.11 7.88
C PHE A 39 -12.36 3.54 8.28
N ASP A 40 -12.09 4.39 7.31
CA ASP A 40 -11.68 5.77 7.54
C ASP A 40 -12.39 6.73 6.57
N VAL A 41 -12.52 7.97 7.02
CA VAL A 41 -13.07 9.08 6.24
C VAL A 41 -11.98 10.10 6.01
N ARG A 42 -11.71 10.40 4.75
CA ARG A 42 -10.69 11.35 4.33
C ARG A 42 -11.28 12.53 3.57
N SER A 43 -10.71 13.71 3.80
CA SER A 43 -11.05 14.95 3.10
C SER A 43 -9.77 15.67 2.69
N THR A 44 -9.89 16.76 1.95
CA THR A 44 -8.74 17.61 1.59
C THR A 44 -7.92 18.06 2.78
N GLU A 45 -8.55 18.35 3.91
CA GLU A 45 -7.87 18.74 5.16
C GLU A 45 -7.08 17.60 5.81
N LYS A 46 -7.44 16.34 5.48
CA LYS A 46 -6.81 15.13 6.00
C LYS A 46 -5.97 14.41 4.95
N ASN A 47 -5.65 15.07 3.85
CA ASN A 47 -4.74 14.51 2.85
C ASN A 47 -3.37 14.25 3.46
N MET A 48 -2.75 13.17 3.01
CA MET A 48 -1.37 12.88 3.36
C MET A 48 -0.45 13.92 2.73
N GLU A 49 0.29 14.64 3.55
CA GLU A 49 1.25 15.62 3.06
C GLU A 49 2.37 14.94 2.28
N PHE A 50 2.82 13.76 2.76
CA PHE A 50 3.96 13.03 2.20
C PHE A 50 3.62 11.59 1.86
N GLU A 51 4.34 11.04 0.87
CA GLU A 51 4.35 9.60 0.62
C GLU A 51 4.96 8.87 1.81
N HIS A 52 4.45 7.69 2.11
CA HIS A 52 4.93 6.84 3.20
C HIS A 52 5.09 5.40 2.71
N LEU A 53 5.66 4.57 3.54
CA LEU A 53 5.85 3.15 3.32
C LEU A 53 5.72 2.39 4.64
N HIS A 54 5.44 1.12 4.56
CA HIS A 54 5.33 0.23 5.73
C HIS A 54 5.83 -1.17 5.38
N SER A 55 5.97 -2.02 6.40
CA SER A 55 6.55 -3.36 6.27
C SER A 55 5.51 -4.48 6.10
N TYR A 56 4.26 -4.13 5.88
CA TYR A 56 3.15 -5.06 5.69
C TYR A 56 2.49 -4.85 4.33
N TYR A 57 1.70 -5.83 3.89
CA TYR A 57 0.83 -5.71 2.73
C TYR A 57 -0.36 -4.81 3.06
N GLU A 58 -0.78 -4.01 2.09
CA GLU A 58 -1.97 -3.17 2.22
C GLU A 58 -2.91 -3.36 1.03
N ILE A 59 -4.20 -3.46 1.32
CA ILE A 59 -5.27 -3.35 0.32
C ILE A 59 -6.04 -2.09 0.63
N HIS A 60 -6.01 -1.11 -0.26
CA HIS A 60 -6.82 0.09 -0.14
C HIS A 60 -8.02 -0.02 -1.09
N ILE A 61 -9.22 0.12 -0.55
CA ILE A 61 -10.48 0.07 -1.29
C ILE A 61 -11.20 1.40 -1.10
N LEU A 62 -11.43 2.11 -2.20
CA LEU A 62 -12.19 3.35 -2.16
C LEU A 62 -13.69 3.04 -2.14
N LEU A 63 -14.41 3.59 -1.15
CA LEU A 63 -15.85 3.38 -0.97
C LEU A 63 -16.69 4.58 -1.42
N SER A 64 -16.06 5.64 -1.92
CA SER A 64 -16.74 6.85 -2.41
C SER A 64 -15.92 7.60 -3.46
N PRO A 65 -16.50 8.55 -4.18
CA PRO A 65 -16.51 8.54 -5.64
C PRO A 65 -15.14 8.55 -6.32
N MET A 66 -14.12 9.26 -5.80
CA MET A 66 -12.83 9.38 -6.50
C MET A 66 -11.70 9.80 -5.57
N ALA A 67 -10.51 9.27 -5.83
CA ALA A 67 -9.25 9.71 -5.23
C ALA A 67 -8.10 9.54 -6.23
N THR A 68 -6.96 10.15 -5.95
CA THR A 68 -5.71 9.88 -6.65
C THR A 68 -4.78 9.15 -5.69
N HIS A 69 -4.31 7.99 -6.09
CA HIS A 69 -3.31 7.24 -5.36
C HIS A 69 -1.96 7.43 -6.05
N PHE A 70 -0.99 7.95 -5.31
CA PHE A 70 0.38 8.07 -5.80
C PHE A 70 1.15 6.84 -5.35
N ILE A 71 1.77 6.15 -6.28
CA ILE A 71 2.59 4.97 -6.02
C ILE A 71 3.94 5.20 -6.70
N GLU A 72 4.99 5.26 -5.90
CA GLU A 72 6.35 5.51 -6.40
C GLU A 72 6.42 6.79 -7.26
N GLY A 73 5.70 7.82 -6.83
CA GLY A 73 5.60 9.10 -7.52
C GLY A 73 4.68 9.12 -8.75
N ILE A 74 4.06 8.00 -9.12
CA ILE A 74 3.14 7.93 -10.26
C ILE A 74 1.69 8.09 -9.76
N PRO A 75 0.90 9.03 -10.29
CA PRO A 75 -0.50 9.19 -9.93
C PRO A 75 -1.39 8.18 -10.64
N TYR A 76 -2.28 7.59 -9.89
CA TYR A 76 -3.32 6.71 -10.39
C TYR A 76 -4.68 7.19 -9.93
N ARG A 77 -5.58 7.47 -10.85
CA ARG A 77 -6.98 7.79 -10.53
C ARG A 77 -7.74 6.54 -10.17
N ILE A 78 -8.27 6.51 -8.96
CA ILE A 78 -9.09 5.41 -8.46
C ILE A 78 -10.53 5.88 -8.25
N ARG A 79 -11.47 4.96 -8.43
CA ARG A 79 -12.91 5.14 -8.27
C ARG A 79 -13.45 4.19 -7.20
N THR A 80 -14.70 4.36 -6.85
CA THR A 80 -15.41 3.45 -5.95
C THR A 80 -15.21 2.00 -6.37
N ASN A 81 -14.88 1.16 -5.40
CA ASN A 81 -14.60 -0.26 -5.54
C ASN A 81 -13.35 -0.64 -6.35
N ASP A 82 -12.46 0.32 -6.63
CA ASP A 82 -11.11 -0.03 -7.07
C ASP A 82 -10.29 -0.54 -5.90
N PHE A 83 -9.48 -1.56 -6.15
CA PHE A 83 -8.54 -2.15 -5.20
C PHE A 83 -7.13 -1.68 -5.54
N VAL A 84 -6.46 -1.07 -4.58
CA VAL A 84 -5.03 -0.75 -4.68
C VAL A 84 -4.28 -1.74 -3.80
N LEU A 85 -3.38 -2.51 -4.39
CA LEU A 85 -2.65 -3.58 -3.73
C LEU A 85 -1.20 -3.17 -3.54
N LEU A 86 -0.78 -3.00 -2.30
CA LEU A 86 0.55 -2.51 -1.97
C LEU A 86 1.36 -3.58 -1.25
N GLU A 87 2.47 -3.96 -1.85
CA GLU A 87 3.47 -4.82 -1.23
C GLU A 87 4.24 -4.08 -0.13
N PRO A 88 4.89 -4.79 0.81
CA PRO A 88 5.77 -4.18 1.80
C PRO A 88 6.80 -3.23 1.19
N SER A 89 7.03 -2.12 1.85
CA SER A 89 8.00 -1.09 1.46
C SER A 89 7.70 -0.36 0.15
N ARG A 90 6.49 -0.44 -0.39
CA ARG A 90 6.09 0.33 -1.57
C ARG A 90 5.70 1.75 -1.18
N LEU A 91 6.36 2.74 -1.76
CA LEU A 91 6.13 4.15 -1.45
C LEU A 91 4.81 4.63 -2.04
N HIS A 92 3.93 5.19 -1.21
CA HIS A 92 2.60 5.62 -1.67
C HIS A 92 1.98 6.73 -0.81
N LYS A 93 0.99 7.41 -1.37
CA LYS A 93 0.05 8.29 -0.66
C LYS A 93 -1.28 8.37 -1.39
N SER A 94 -2.34 8.68 -0.66
CA SER A 94 -3.65 9.00 -1.23
C SER A 94 -3.92 10.50 -1.17
N PHE A 95 -4.50 11.04 -2.23
CA PHE A 95 -4.96 12.40 -2.33
C PHE A 95 -6.46 12.43 -2.66
N TYR A 96 -7.22 13.19 -1.88
CA TYR A 96 -8.66 13.33 -2.01
C TYR A 96 -8.98 14.75 -2.47
N PRO A 97 -9.45 14.94 -3.72
CA PRO A 97 -9.55 16.27 -4.35
C PRO A 97 -10.77 17.07 -3.91
N SER A 98 -11.71 16.46 -3.19
CA SER A 98 -12.98 17.07 -2.82
C SER A 98 -13.02 17.43 -1.33
N GLU A 99 -13.70 18.55 -1.00
CA GLU A 99 -14.09 18.87 0.38
C GLU A 99 -15.10 17.86 0.94
N THR A 100 -15.82 17.15 0.06
CA THR A 100 -16.71 16.06 0.48
C THR A 100 -15.88 14.89 0.98
N PRO A 101 -16.09 14.45 2.23
CA PRO A 101 -15.32 13.36 2.80
C PRO A 101 -15.45 12.07 2.01
N SER A 102 -14.32 11.45 1.69
CA SER A 102 -14.23 10.18 0.98
C SER A 102 -14.07 9.03 1.96
N LYS A 103 -14.91 8.01 1.82
CA LYS A 103 -14.89 6.78 2.62
C LYS A 103 -13.94 5.77 1.98
N ARG A 104 -13.18 5.08 2.81
CA ARG A 104 -12.28 4.01 2.37
C ARG A 104 -12.23 2.88 3.37
N LEU A 105 -11.88 1.70 2.89
CA LEU A 105 -11.43 0.58 3.70
C LEU A 105 -9.95 0.33 3.40
N VAL A 106 -9.14 0.28 4.43
CA VAL A 106 -7.74 -0.14 4.34
C VAL A 106 -7.58 -1.43 5.12
N ILE A 107 -7.08 -2.46 4.45
CA ILE A 107 -6.77 -3.74 5.06
C ILE A 107 -5.26 -3.87 5.07
N THR A 108 -4.67 -3.95 6.26
CA THR A 108 -3.25 -4.25 6.41
C THR A 108 -3.07 -5.65 6.95
N PHE A 109 -2.10 -6.37 6.41
CA PHE A 109 -1.84 -7.74 6.83
C PHE A 109 -0.37 -8.11 6.65
N MET A 110 0.05 -9.08 7.43
CA MET A 110 1.35 -9.72 7.27
C MET A 110 1.12 -11.18 6.92
N TYR A 111 1.99 -11.65 6.06
CA TYR A 111 2.03 -13.05 5.69
C TYR A 111 3.49 -13.47 5.68
N ARG A 112 3.87 -14.36 6.57
CA ARG A 112 5.18 -15.00 6.60
C ARG A 112 5.02 -16.50 6.47
N ASP A 113 6.08 -17.15 6.03
CA ASP A 113 6.19 -18.60 6.11
C ASP A 113 6.18 -19.03 7.59
N ASP A 114 5.08 -19.61 8.00
CA ASP A 114 4.86 -20.11 9.36
C ASP A 114 5.30 -21.57 9.53
N GLY A 115 6.00 -22.12 8.54
CA GLY A 115 6.47 -23.50 8.57
C GLY A 115 5.40 -24.57 8.25
N TYR A 116 4.15 -24.17 7.90
CA TYR A 116 3.12 -25.12 7.49
C TYR A 116 3.32 -25.69 6.07
N GLY A 117 4.38 -25.31 5.38
CA GLY A 117 4.71 -25.84 4.06
C GLY A 117 3.90 -25.23 2.91
N PHE A 118 3.17 -24.15 3.13
CA PHE A 118 2.39 -23.45 2.11
C PHE A 118 3.07 -22.18 1.57
N LYS A 119 4.34 -21.97 1.85
CA LYS A 119 5.08 -20.77 1.45
C LYS A 119 4.89 -20.43 -0.02
N ASP A 120 5.18 -21.36 -0.92
CA ASP A 120 5.07 -21.16 -2.36
C ASP A 120 3.63 -20.87 -2.80
N THR A 121 2.65 -21.43 -2.08
CA THR A 121 1.23 -21.19 -2.33
C THR A 121 0.86 -19.76 -1.99
N TYR A 122 1.31 -19.25 -0.87
CA TYR A 122 1.04 -17.88 -0.46
C TYR A 122 1.78 -16.85 -1.32
N GLU A 123 3.03 -17.10 -1.67
CA GLU A 123 3.76 -16.26 -2.62
C GLU A 123 3.00 -16.17 -3.95
N ASN A 124 2.40 -17.26 -4.40
CA ASN A 124 1.55 -17.27 -5.59
C ASN A 124 0.29 -16.42 -5.40
N LEU A 125 -0.41 -16.52 -4.27
CA LEU A 125 -1.61 -15.72 -3.98
C LEU A 125 -1.31 -14.21 -3.90
N LEU A 126 -0.09 -13.85 -3.54
CA LEU A 126 0.34 -12.45 -3.41
C LEU A 126 0.88 -11.84 -4.71
N THR A 127 0.96 -12.60 -5.81
CA THR A 127 1.46 -12.07 -7.09
C THR A 127 0.72 -10.82 -7.59
N PRO A 128 -0.59 -10.58 -7.34
CA PRO A 128 -1.24 -9.34 -7.73
C PRO A 128 -0.66 -8.07 -7.07
N PHE A 129 -0.03 -8.22 -5.90
CA PHE A 129 0.62 -7.11 -5.20
C PHE A 129 1.94 -6.67 -5.85
N HIS A 130 2.57 -7.55 -6.63
CA HIS A 130 3.84 -7.31 -7.31
C HIS A 130 3.66 -6.76 -8.73
N GLU A 131 2.42 -6.50 -9.15
CA GLU A 131 2.17 -5.91 -10.46
C GLU A 131 2.77 -4.50 -10.56
N PRO A 132 3.32 -4.13 -11.73
CA PRO A 132 3.85 -2.78 -11.97
C PRO A 132 2.78 -1.69 -11.74
N VAL A 133 1.54 -1.96 -12.12
CA VAL A 133 0.37 -1.13 -11.84
C VAL A 133 -0.54 -1.89 -10.87
N PRO A 134 -0.38 -1.70 -9.56
CA PRO A 134 -1.06 -2.52 -8.57
C PRO A 134 -2.48 -2.02 -8.27
N ILE A 135 -3.23 -1.69 -9.31
CA ILE A 135 -4.61 -1.20 -9.22
C ILE A 135 -5.52 -2.13 -10.01
N PHE A 136 -6.55 -2.60 -9.34
CA PHE A 136 -7.49 -3.53 -9.90
C PHE A 136 -8.89 -2.95 -9.87
N ARG A 137 -9.52 -2.99 -11.02
CA ARG A 137 -10.94 -2.70 -11.23
C ARG A 137 -11.58 -3.93 -11.83
N PHE A 138 -12.47 -4.54 -11.11
CA PHE A 138 -13.11 -5.75 -11.56
C PHE A 138 -14.49 -5.48 -12.18
N PRO A 139 -14.91 -6.27 -13.17
CA PRO A 139 -16.31 -6.32 -13.58
C PRO A 139 -17.22 -6.72 -12.40
N GLU A 140 -18.49 -6.35 -12.48
CA GLU A 140 -19.47 -6.48 -11.40
C GLU A 140 -19.51 -7.90 -10.77
N ALA A 141 -19.52 -8.95 -11.59
CA ALA A 141 -19.60 -10.32 -11.10
C ALA A 141 -18.39 -10.73 -10.24
N GLN A 142 -17.17 -10.32 -10.61
CA GLN A 142 -15.97 -10.60 -9.82
C GLN A 142 -15.91 -9.72 -8.57
N GLN A 143 -16.32 -8.47 -8.70
CA GLN A 143 -16.41 -7.53 -7.58
C GLN A 143 -17.38 -8.04 -6.50
N GLU A 144 -18.57 -8.55 -6.88
CA GLU A 144 -19.54 -9.11 -5.95
C GLU A 144 -18.97 -10.26 -5.10
N VAL A 145 -18.16 -11.14 -5.69
CA VAL A 145 -17.50 -12.22 -4.96
C VAL A 145 -16.55 -11.68 -3.90
N LEU A 146 -15.70 -10.73 -4.27
CA LEU A 146 -14.72 -10.15 -3.36
C LEU A 146 -15.38 -9.35 -2.23
N VAL A 147 -16.37 -8.54 -2.56
CA VAL A 147 -17.14 -7.73 -1.59
C VAL A 147 -17.90 -8.63 -0.60
N ARG A 148 -18.52 -9.70 -1.08
CA ARG A 148 -19.22 -10.65 -0.21
C ARG A 148 -18.29 -11.26 0.84
N ILE A 149 -17.10 -11.72 0.45
CA ILE A 149 -16.13 -12.30 1.39
C ILE A 149 -15.69 -11.27 2.42
N LEU A 150 -15.41 -10.03 2.00
CA LEU A 150 -15.05 -8.96 2.93
C LEU A 150 -16.17 -8.65 3.92
N ASN A 151 -17.42 -8.59 3.46
CA ASN A 151 -18.57 -8.38 4.33
C ASN A 151 -18.76 -9.54 5.32
N GLU A 152 -18.50 -10.79 4.92
CA GLU A 152 -18.52 -11.95 5.82
C GLU A 152 -17.45 -11.83 6.93
N ILE A 153 -16.21 -11.38 6.59
CA ILE A 153 -15.14 -11.12 7.57
C ILE A 153 -15.58 -10.03 8.55
N VAL A 154 -16.12 -8.93 8.04
CA VAL A 154 -16.61 -7.82 8.86
C VAL A 154 -17.73 -8.27 9.79
N ALA A 155 -18.69 -9.04 9.29
CA ALA A 155 -19.78 -9.56 10.10
C ALA A 155 -19.30 -10.50 11.22
N LEU A 156 -18.28 -11.33 10.96
CA LEU A 156 -17.66 -12.16 12.00
C LEU A 156 -17.01 -11.31 13.10
N SER A 157 -16.37 -10.18 12.74
CA SER A 157 -15.73 -9.29 13.72
C SER A 157 -16.72 -8.69 14.72
N HIS A 158 -17.96 -8.44 14.31
CA HIS A 158 -19.03 -7.97 15.21
C HIS A 158 -19.48 -9.02 16.21
N GLN A 159 -19.46 -10.29 15.81
CA GLN A 159 -19.86 -11.39 16.70
C GLN A 159 -18.80 -11.65 17.78
N ALA A 160 -17.52 -11.41 17.46
CA ALA A 160 -16.41 -11.60 18.38
C ALA A 160 -16.35 -10.54 19.52
N GLY A 161 -16.93 -9.38 19.34
CA GLY A 161 -16.95 -8.29 20.34
C GLY A 161 -17.66 -8.62 21.65
N SER A 162 -18.35 -9.77 21.76
CA SER A 162 -19.09 -10.22 22.92
C SER A 162 -18.54 -11.50 23.57
N GLN A 163 -17.51 -12.14 22.99
CA GLN A 163 -16.90 -13.37 23.51
C GLN A 163 -15.39 -13.30 23.37
N GLU A 164 -14.65 -13.98 24.26
CA GLU A 164 -13.22 -14.20 24.10
C GLU A 164 -12.94 -14.80 22.72
N MET A 165 -12.03 -14.17 21.95
CA MET A 165 -11.64 -14.67 20.62
C MET A 165 -11.09 -16.10 20.78
N THR A 166 -11.79 -17.06 20.24
CA THR A 166 -11.35 -18.46 20.26
C THR A 166 -10.52 -18.74 19.01
N GLY A 167 -9.59 -19.70 19.05
CA GLY A 167 -8.79 -20.10 17.88
C GLY A 167 -9.66 -20.50 16.67
N ALA A 168 -10.92 -20.93 16.89
CA ALA A 168 -11.88 -21.20 15.81
C ALA A 168 -12.29 -19.94 15.04
N TYR A 169 -12.44 -18.81 15.73
CA TYR A 169 -12.72 -17.53 15.08
C TYR A 169 -11.56 -17.08 14.19
N GLU A 170 -10.34 -17.11 14.72
CA GLU A 170 -9.14 -16.73 13.97
C GLU A 170 -8.97 -17.63 12.73
N LEU A 171 -9.20 -18.93 12.86
CA LEU A 171 -9.16 -19.87 11.75
C LEU A 171 -10.22 -19.55 10.69
N MET A 172 -11.42 -19.14 11.09
CA MET A 172 -12.48 -18.73 10.15
C MET A 172 -12.10 -17.47 9.40
N VAL A 173 -11.60 -16.44 10.09
CA VAL A 173 -11.13 -15.20 9.44
C VAL A 173 -9.99 -15.51 8.49
N HIS A 174 -9.01 -16.31 8.91
CA HIS A 174 -7.90 -16.73 8.06
C HIS A 174 -8.37 -17.46 6.80
N SER A 175 -9.34 -18.39 6.94
CA SER A 175 -9.91 -19.12 5.83
C SER A 175 -10.61 -18.19 4.82
N LEU A 176 -11.44 -17.25 5.30
CA LEU A 176 -12.11 -16.27 4.45
C LEU A 176 -11.13 -15.32 3.77
N PHE A 177 -10.11 -14.87 4.50
CA PHE A 177 -9.11 -13.98 3.91
C PHE A 177 -8.24 -14.71 2.87
N THR A 178 -7.93 -15.98 3.10
CA THR A 178 -7.24 -16.82 2.10
C THR A 178 -8.11 -17.01 0.86
N GLN A 179 -9.43 -17.23 1.02
CA GLN A 179 -10.37 -17.25 -0.10
C GLN A 179 -10.41 -15.93 -0.86
N PHE A 180 -10.40 -14.80 -0.14
CA PHE A 180 -10.34 -13.48 -0.75
C PHE A 180 -9.08 -13.32 -1.61
N LEU A 181 -7.90 -13.67 -1.10
CA LEU A 181 -6.64 -13.63 -1.86
C LEU A 181 -6.66 -14.58 -3.06
N TYR A 182 -7.25 -15.76 -2.90
CA TYR A 182 -7.41 -16.72 -4.00
C TYR A 182 -8.24 -16.12 -5.14
N TYR A 183 -9.40 -15.56 -4.86
CA TYR A 183 -10.24 -14.95 -5.89
C TYR A 183 -9.61 -13.67 -6.46
N LEU A 184 -8.91 -12.89 -5.65
CA LEU A 184 -8.16 -11.73 -6.12
C LEU A 184 -7.11 -12.14 -7.18
N LYS A 185 -6.40 -13.26 -6.92
CA LYS A 185 -5.43 -13.85 -7.86
C LYS A 185 -6.13 -14.47 -9.08
N ASP A 186 -7.19 -15.25 -8.88
CA ASP A 186 -7.93 -15.91 -9.94
C ASP A 186 -8.56 -14.90 -10.93
N PHE A 187 -8.99 -13.76 -10.42
CA PHE A 187 -9.56 -12.68 -11.22
C PHE A 187 -8.51 -11.67 -11.76
N GLN A 188 -7.23 -11.88 -11.55
CA GLN A 188 -6.17 -10.94 -11.95
C GLN A 188 -6.29 -10.55 -13.43
N ASP A 189 -6.54 -11.52 -14.30
CA ASP A 189 -6.69 -11.33 -15.74
C ASP A 189 -8.01 -10.64 -16.14
N CYS A 190 -8.97 -10.53 -15.22
CA CYS A 190 -10.22 -9.82 -15.42
C CYS A 190 -10.09 -8.31 -15.13
N ASN A 191 -8.91 -7.82 -14.78
CA ASN A 191 -8.68 -6.42 -14.46
C ASN A 191 -8.96 -5.52 -15.66
N ILE A 192 -9.96 -4.63 -15.51
CA ILE A 192 -10.34 -3.64 -16.54
C ILE A 192 -9.81 -2.23 -16.23
N TYR A 193 -8.96 -2.08 -15.21
CA TYR A 193 -8.33 -0.81 -14.91
C TYR A 193 -7.42 -0.38 -16.07
N LYS A 194 -7.54 0.87 -16.46
CA LYS A 194 -6.64 1.48 -17.44
C LYS A 194 -6.03 2.72 -16.82
N THR A 195 -4.73 2.83 -16.91
CA THR A 195 -4.00 4.03 -16.50
C THR A 195 -4.46 5.21 -17.35
N GLU A 196 -4.99 6.23 -16.70
CA GLU A 196 -5.29 7.49 -17.35
C GLU A 196 -4.01 8.32 -17.39
N ASN A 197 -3.67 8.88 -18.53
CA ASN A 197 -2.53 9.79 -18.64
C ASN A 197 -2.76 11.00 -17.73
N PRO A 198 -1.73 11.54 -17.07
CA PRO A 198 -1.83 12.78 -16.32
C PRO A 198 -2.38 13.89 -17.22
N GLU A 199 -3.40 14.62 -16.75
CA GLU A 199 -3.97 15.74 -17.52
C GLU A 199 -2.99 16.92 -17.67
N ASP A 200 -1.99 16.98 -16.78
CA ASP A 200 -0.97 18.03 -16.74
C ASP A 200 0.41 17.51 -17.16
N ARG A 201 0.91 18.08 -18.28
CA ARG A 201 2.25 17.77 -18.80
C ARG A 201 3.39 18.06 -17.81
N LEU A 202 3.19 19.00 -16.89
CA LEU A 202 4.20 19.32 -15.87
C LEU A 202 4.29 18.19 -14.85
N SER A 203 3.16 17.74 -14.32
CA SER A 203 3.10 16.61 -13.40
C SER A 203 3.67 15.35 -14.03
N GLU A 204 3.36 15.07 -15.30
CA GLU A 204 3.94 13.94 -16.04
C GLU A 204 5.47 13.98 -16.06
N ARG A 205 6.06 15.17 -16.31
CA ARG A 205 7.53 15.34 -16.31
C ARG A 205 8.12 15.16 -14.91
N ILE A 206 7.45 15.65 -13.87
CA ILE A 206 7.88 15.45 -12.47
C ILE A 206 7.85 13.96 -12.10
N TYR A 207 6.79 13.23 -12.48
CA TYR A 207 6.68 11.79 -12.24
C TYR A 207 7.72 11.00 -13.04
N THR A 208 8.10 11.45 -14.23
CA THR A 208 9.23 10.87 -14.99
C THR A 208 10.54 10.97 -14.18
N VAL A 209 10.79 12.11 -13.51
CA VAL A 209 11.95 12.26 -12.63
C VAL A 209 11.84 11.35 -11.39
N ALA A 210 10.67 11.28 -10.77
CA ALA A 210 10.44 10.41 -9.62
C ALA A 210 10.70 8.94 -9.98
N ASN A 211 10.15 8.45 -11.08
CA ASN A 211 10.38 7.10 -11.58
C ASN A 211 11.86 6.85 -11.94
N TYR A 212 12.54 7.83 -12.53
CA TYR A 212 13.97 7.72 -12.80
C TYR A 212 14.77 7.57 -11.50
N ILE A 213 14.42 8.29 -10.44
CA ILE A 213 15.03 8.13 -9.10
C ILE A 213 14.78 6.71 -8.57
N HIS A 214 13.56 6.16 -8.69
CA HIS A 214 13.24 4.80 -8.26
C HIS A 214 14.07 3.74 -8.95
N THR A 215 14.35 3.90 -10.23
CA THR A 215 15.11 2.91 -11.03
C THR A 215 16.63 3.10 -10.91
N HIS A 216 17.11 4.27 -10.50
CA HIS A 216 18.54 4.63 -10.50
C HIS A 216 19.07 5.07 -9.12
N TYR A 217 18.35 4.79 -8.03
CA TYR A 217 18.71 5.26 -6.68
C TYR A 217 20.11 4.81 -6.20
N MET A 218 20.61 3.69 -6.71
CA MET A 218 21.91 3.12 -6.32
C MET A 218 23.10 3.98 -6.77
N VAL A 219 22.93 4.76 -7.83
CA VAL A 219 24.01 5.62 -8.36
C VAL A 219 23.90 7.04 -7.84
N LYS A 220 24.95 7.84 -8.08
CA LYS A 220 24.90 9.26 -7.76
C LYS A 220 23.94 9.97 -8.72
N LEU A 221 22.95 10.66 -8.15
CA LEU A 221 21.98 11.47 -8.86
C LEU A 221 22.18 12.94 -8.48
N THR A 222 22.25 13.82 -9.49
CA THR A 222 22.33 15.26 -9.28
C THR A 222 21.11 15.98 -9.84
N LEU A 223 20.79 17.13 -9.25
CA LEU A 223 19.67 17.96 -9.72
C LEU A 223 19.85 18.35 -11.20
N GLU A 224 21.08 18.68 -11.59
CA GLU A 224 21.42 19.09 -12.96
C GLU A 224 21.18 17.99 -13.97
N GLU A 225 21.58 16.74 -13.65
CA GLU A 225 21.36 15.58 -14.51
C GLU A 225 19.87 15.28 -14.66
N LEU A 226 19.12 15.30 -13.56
CA LEU A 226 17.67 15.07 -13.57
C LEU A 226 16.94 16.16 -14.36
N ALA A 227 17.29 17.43 -14.17
CA ALA A 227 16.71 18.55 -14.91
C ALA A 227 16.99 18.45 -16.41
N LYS A 228 18.22 18.09 -16.77
CA LYS A 228 18.61 17.90 -18.16
C LYS A 228 17.83 16.77 -18.84
N SER A 229 17.57 15.67 -18.14
CA SER A 229 16.85 14.51 -18.69
C SER A 229 15.43 14.84 -19.15
N ILE A 230 14.81 15.85 -18.55
CA ILE A 230 13.45 16.30 -18.87
C ILE A 230 13.41 17.70 -19.51
N TYR A 231 14.55 18.22 -19.97
CA TYR A 231 14.66 19.56 -20.58
C TYR A 231 14.03 20.66 -19.71
N MET A 232 14.40 20.70 -18.42
CA MET A 232 13.90 21.68 -17.44
C MET A 232 15.06 22.41 -16.76
N ASP A 233 14.81 23.67 -16.36
CA ASP A 233 15.76 24.40 -15.52
C ASP A 233 15.87 23.74 -14.14
N PRO A 234 17.07 23.57 -13.55
CA PRO A 234 17.24 22.90 -12.26
C PRO A 234 16.48 23.55 -11.11
N PHE A 235 16.45 24.89 -11.05
CA PHE A 235 15.74 25.60 -10.00
C PHE A 235 14.23 25.40 -10.13
N TYR A 236 13.71 25.49 -11.36
CA TYR A 236 12.30 25.25 -11.64
C TYR A 236 11.90 23.80 -11.34
N LEU A 237 12.74 22.82 -11.73
CA LEU A 237 12.52 21.41 -11.36
C LEU A 237 12.46 21.24 -9.84
N SER A 238 13.43 21.79 -9.10
CA SER A 238 13.48 21.66 -7.64
C SER A 238 12.23 22.18 -6.96
N HIS A 239 11.70 23.31 -7.44
CA HIS A 239 10.48 23.92 -6.92
C HIS A 239 9.25 23.04 -7.25
N GLN A 240 9.08 22.72 -8.53
CA GLN A 240 7.92 21.94 -8.98
C GLN A 240 7.90 20.51 -8.43
N PHE A 241 9.06 19.88 -8.31
CA PHE A 241 9.17 18.56 -7.71
C PHE A 241 8.68 18.56 -6.26
N LYS A 242 9.04 19.57 -5.48
CA LYS A 242 8.56 19.72 -4.10
C LYS A 242 7.06 20.00 -4.05
N GLU A 243 6.53 20.85 -4.91
CA GLU A 243 5.09 21.15 -5.00
C GLU A 243 4.26 19.90 -5.31
N VAL A 244 4.74 19.08 -6.26
CA VAL A 244 4.01 17.89 -6.72
C VAL A 244 4.17 16.70 -5.77
N THR A 245 5.39 16.43 -5.27
CA THR A 245 5.69 15.24 -4.47
C THR A 245 5.65 15.48 -2.96
N GLY A 246 5.75 16.74 -2.52
CA GLY A 246 5.92 17.10 -1.11
C GLY A 246 7.37 17.04 -0.60
N TYR A 247 8.31 16.50 -1.39
CA TYR A 247 9.70 16.33 -1.00
C TYR A 247 10.66 17.14 -1.88
N THR A 248 11.76 17.60 -1.31
CA THR A 248 12.89 17.98 -2.16
C THR A 248 13.48 16.75 -2.84
N ILE A 249 14.10 16.92 -4.00
CA ILE A 249 14.74 15.81 -4.75
C ILE A 249 15.71 15.02 -3.87
N THR A 250 16.51 15.69 -3.05
CA THR A 250 17.45 15.01 -2.13
C THR A 250 16.73 14.20 -1.07
N GLN A 251 15.64 14.72 -0.48
CA GLN A 251 14.82 13.97 0.48
C GLN A 251 14.19 12.75 -0.19
N TYR A 252 13.70 12.92 -1.41
CA TYR A 252 13.07 11.84 -2.18
C TYR A 252 14.06 10.71 -2.52
N ILE A 253 15.27 11.06 -2.97
CA ILE A 253 16.36 10.09 -3.20
C ILE A 253 16.68 9.32 -1.90
N HIS A 254 16.77 10.02 -0.77
CA HIS A 254 17.02 9.39 0.52
C HIS A 254 15.88 8.44 0.92
N LEU A 255 14.63 8.84 0.72
CA LEU A 255 13.46 8.04 1.02
C LEU A 255 13.47 6.72 0.23
N VAL A 256 13.69 6.80 -1.10
CA VAL A 256 13.79 5.64 -1.97
C VAL A 256 14.93 4.69 -1.53
N ARG A 257 16.10 5.25 -1.19
CA ARG A 257 17.23 4.47 -0.69
C ARG A 257 16.93 3.77 0.63
N ILE A 258 16.32 4.48 1.58
CA ILE A 258 15.94 3.91 2.89
C ILE A 258 14.92 2.78 2.72
N ARG A 259 13.92 2.94 1.84
CA ARG A 259 12.98 1.89 1.50
C ARG A 259 13.69 0.59 1.07
N ASN A 260 14.62 0.72 0.14
CA ASN A 260 15.35 -0.44 -0.35
C ASN A 260 16.28 -1.05 0.74
N CYS A 261 16.86 -0.20 1.60
CA CYS A 261 17.60 -0.70 2.77
C CYS A 261 16.68 -1.47 3.74
N GLN A 262 15.48 -0.99 4.02
CA GLN A 262 14.51 -1.67 4.87
C GLN A 262 14.17 -3.06 4.29
N PHE A 263 13.89 -3.13 3.00
CA PHE A 263 13.64 -4.39 2.32
C PHE A 263 14.81 -5.38 2.46
N LEU A 264 16.05 -4.93 2.21
CA LEU A 264 17.23 -5.79 2.34
C LEU A 264 17.52 -6.18 3.80
N LEU A 265 17.29 -5.28 4.76
CA LEU A 265 17.45 -5.56 6.20
C LEU A 265 16.51 -6.68 6.67
N LEU A 266 15.32 -6.79 6.10
CA LEU A 266 14.30 -7.79 6.47
C LEU A 266 14.47 -9.12 5.72
N ASN A 267 14.99 -9.09 4.50
CA ASN A 267 14.99 -10.25 3.62
C ASN A 267 16.38 -10.86 3.40
N THR A 268 17.44 -10.27 3.98
CA THR A 268 18.82 -10.79 3.86
C THR A 268 19.56 -10.74 5.17
N GLU A 269 20.59 -11.60 5.29
CA GLU A 269 21.54 -11.58 6.41
C GLU A 269 22.80 -10.73 6.10
N ASP A 270 22.77 -9.94 5.03
CA ASP A 270 23.89 -9.11 4.61
C ASP A 270 24.31 -8.12 5.69
N LYS A 271 25.59 -7.77 5.73
CA LYS A 271 26.07 -6.74 6.66
C LYS A 271 25.39 -5.39 6.37
N ILE A 272 25.01 -4.70 7.42
CA ILE A 272 24.34 -3.39 7.31
C ILE A 272 25.17 -2.37 6.50
N THR A 273 26.50 -2.46 6.58
CA THR A 273 27.42 -1.66 5.78
C THR A 273 27.29 -1.94 4.29
N ASP A 274 27.14 -3.21 3.93
CA ASP A 274 27.05 -3.64 2.53
C ASP A 274 25.69 -3.26 1.95
N ILE A 275 24.61 -3.43 2.72
CA ILE A 275 23.25 -2.95 2.38
C ILE A 275 23.28 -1.43 2.14
N SER A 276 23.89 -0.67 3.04
CA SER A 276 23.99 0.78 2.91
C SER A 276 24.66 1.19 1.58
N SER A 277 25.76 0.50 1.22
CA SER A 277 26.51 0.75 -0.01
C SER A 277 25.71 0.32 -1.25
N ALA A 278 25.06 -0.84 -1.22
CA ALA A 278 24.20 -1.34 -2.29
C ALA A 278 23.02 -0.41 -2.58
N CYS A 279 22.51 0.27 -1.55
CA CYS A 279 21.45 1.28 -1.71
C CYS A 279 21.96 2.67 -2.08
N GLY A 280 23.23 2.84 -2.42
CA GLY A 280 23.78 4.07 -2.98
C GLY A 280 24.21 5.11 -1.93
N PHE A 281 24.33 4.75 -0.65
CA PHE A 281 24.93 5.63 0.34
C PHE A 281 26.46 5.58 0.26
N THR A 282 27.10 6.73 0.12
CA THR A 282 28.57 6.86 0.02
C THR A 282 29.25 6.92 1.40
N SER A 283 28.47 7.10 2.46
CA SER A 283 28.98 7.20 3.84
C SER A 283 28.01 6.48 4.79
N PHE A 284 28.56 5.55 5.57
CA PHE A 284 27.80 4.84 6.59
C PHE A 284 27.25 5.76 7.70
N SER A 285 27.98 6.83 8.03
CA SER A 285 27.50 7.85 8.97
C SER A 285 26.30 8.62 8.43
N GLN A 286 26.32 8.96 7.13
CA GLN A 286 25.19 9.60 6.46
C GLN A 286 23.99 8.65 6.45
N PHE A 287 24.21 7.37 6.08
CA PHE A 287 23.17 6.36 6.09
C PHE A 287 22.48 6.25 7.45
N ASN A 288 23.25 6.04 8.53
CA ASN A 288 22.67 5.92 9.88
C ASN A 288 21.85 7.15 10.28
N ARG A 289 22.34 8.35 10.01
CA ARG A 289 21.61 9.59 10.29
C ARG A 289 20.30 9.69 9.50
N VAL A 290 20.34 9.35 8.21
CA VAL A 290 19.17 9.39 7.33
C VAL A 290 18.20 8.29 7.73
N PHE A 291 18.69 7.07 7.98
CA PHE A 291 17.85 5.95 8.41
C PHE A 291 17.10 6.27 9.71
N HIS A 292 17.83 6.74 10.71
CA HIS A 292 17.22 7.15 11.98
C HIS A 292 16.19 8.28 11.81
N LYS A 293 16.45 9.22 10.90
CA LYS A 293 15.49 10.29 10.59
C LYS A 293 14.17 9.75 10.02
N PHE A 294 14.21 8.72 9.17
CA PHE A 294 13.01 8.16 8.52
C PHE A 294 12.34 7.05 9.33
N CYS A 295 13.10 6.29 10.11
CA CYS A 295 12.60 5.11 10.83
C CYS A 295 12.48 5.32 12.35
N ASN A 296 13.00 6.42 12.92
CA ASN A 296 13.12 6.69 14.36
C ASN A 296 13.93 5.65 15.16
N GLU A 297 14.62 4.75 14.50
CA GLU A 297 15.45 3.71 15.08
C GLU A 297 16.68 3.47 14.20
N SER A 298 17.68 2.78 14.75
CA SER A 298 18.86 2.41 13.98
C SER A 298 18.57 1.22 13.05
N PRO A 299 19.37 1.03 11.97
CA PRO A 299 19.22 -0.14 11.09
C PRO A 299 19.30 -1.49 11.82
N SER A 300 20.13 -1.56 12.88
CA SER A 300 20.28 -2.77 13.70
C SER A 300 19.05 -3.03 14.56
N GLU A 301 18.46 -1.98 15.14
CA GLU A 301 17.22 -2.08 15.90
C GLU A 301 16.08 -2.45 14.96
N TYR A 302 15.99 -1.81 13.79
CA TYR A 302 15.00 -2.12 12.76
C TYR A 302 15.04 -3.61 12.37
N ARG A 303 16.20 -4.16 12.06
CA ARG A 303 16.35 -5.59 11.74
C ARG A 303 15.86 -6.49 12.89
N LYS A 304 16.18 -6.14 14.14
CA LYS A 304 15.77 -6.91 15.31
C LYS A 304 14.29 -6.77 15.64
N SER A 305 13.75 -5.56 15.62
CA SER A 305 12.35 -5.29 15.98
C SER A 305 11.39 -6.02 15.04
N GLN A 306 11.76 -6.08 13.76
CA GLN A 306 10.97 -6.75 12.74
C GLN A 306 11.08 -8.28 12.81
N SER A 307 12.23 -8.81 13.19
CA SER A 307 12.39 -10.27 13.42
C SER A 307 11.67 -10.77 14.67
N THR A 308 11.29 -9.89 15.60
CA THR A 308 10.59 -10.22 16.85
C THR A 308 9.10 -9.83 16.88
N GLY A 309 8.50 -9.46 15.77
CA GLY A 309 7.05 -9.17 15.69
C GLY A 309 6.55 -7.91 16.42
N ARG A 310 7.45 -7.00 16.82
CA ARG A 310 7.14 -5.86 17.71
C ARG A 310 6.38 -4.69 17.05
N LEU A 311 5.94 -4.82 15.81
CA LEU A 311 5.63 -3.69 14.91
C LEU A 311 4.24 -3.12 14.94
N LEU A 312 3.28 -3.71 15.61
CA LEU A 312 1.89 -3.35 15.35
C LEU A 312 1.12 -2.79 16.54
N THR A 313 1.78 -2.47 17.64
CA THR A 313 1.15 -1.80 18.78
C THR A 313 1.12 -0.27 18.66
N GLU A 314 1.90 0.31 17.74
CA GLU A 314 1.87 1.76 17.47
C GLU A 314 1.67 1.99 15.97
N ARG A 315 0.63 2.74 15.59
CA ARG A 315 0.56 3.35 14.25
C ARG A 315 1.91 4.01 13.97
N PRO A 316 2.52 3.83 12.78
CA PRO A 316 3.71 4.60 12.44
C PRO A 316 3.35 6.08 12.64
N LYS A 317 4.04 6.74 13.56
CA LYS A 317 3.88 8.17 13.76
C LYS A 317 4.28 8.82 12.45
N ILE A 318 3.30 9.31 11.72
CA ILE A 318 3.54 10.17 10.56
C ILE A 318 4.37 11.33 11.10
N LEU A 319 5.62 11.41 10.68
CA LEU A 319 6.48 12.53 11.06
C LEU A 319 5.91 13.79 10.42
N HIS A 320 5.13 14.53 11.22
CA HIS A 320 4.83 15.92 10.95
C HIS A 320 6.10 16.72 11.30
N ASN A 321 6.83 17.18 10.28
CA ASN A 321 7.80 18.28 10.37
C ASN A 321 7.76 19.07 9.08
#